data_18c2f1cfdd50813b4143a998f1a18a29
#
_entry.id   18c2f1cfdd50813b4143a998f1a18a29
#
_cell.length_a   1.000
_cell.length_b   1.000
_cell.length_c   1.000
_cell.angle_alpha   90.00
_cell.angle_beta   90.00
_cell.angle_gamma   90.00
#
_symmetry.space_group_name_H-M   'P 1'
#
loop_
_entity.id
_entity.type
_entity.pdbx_description
1 polymer ?
#
loop_
_entity_poly.entity_id
_entity_poly.type
_entity_poly.pdbx_seq_one_letter_code
_entity_poly.pdbx_strand_id
1 'polypeptide(L)'
;MAVNELSISTCVFGRERGAGAMLPDFMELTLEAGFQMIEISHPVPEKESSMAAFRNSGIKVWSIHGIMGMGAISPDESERDKAVEAAYRHAAGYAEFAPCPIVEHYLDRHQDRRVADYYKDSIEKLYSKLSPLGYILCIETAPYKPKEYNRHPNSVEIAEFIRSFQKDDIRMTVDINHSNLYENLLATADITRGLVGNIHVSNNYGEREQHLPPDTGVIDIKQAFEALRANGYTGPCNLEFAFPGQKGITPRLEQLVEVRRYMEKLLWNR
;
A
#
# COMPACT_ATOMS: atom_id res chain seq x y z
N MET A 1 12.80 6.83 -16.39
CA MET A 1 12.89 5.40 -16.75
C MET A 1 12.20 4.59 -15.68
N ALA A 2 11.47 3.54 -16.06
CA ALA A 2 10.81 2.67 -15.10
C ALA A 2 11.84 1.93 -14.23
N VAL A 3 11.57 1.83 -12.94
CA VAL A 3 12.45 1.17 -11.97
C VAL A 3 12.20 -0.34 -12.02
N ASN A 4 13.24 -1.14 -12.32
CA ASN A 4 13.17 -2.61 -12.27
C ASN A 4 13.66 -3.09 -10.90
N GLU A 5 12.88 -2.75 -9.85
CA GLU A 5 13.24 -3.01 -8.47
C GLU A 5 12.03 -3.56 -7.69
N LEU A 6 12.34 -4.28 -6.64
CA LEU A 6 11.36 -4.78 -5.68
C LEU A 6 11.40 -3.93 -4.41
N SER A 7 10.22 -3.64 -3.88
CA SER A 7 10.02 -3.17 -2.51
C SER A 7 9.31 -4.27 -1.72
N ILE A 8 9.54 -4.35 -0.42
CA ILE A 8 8.86 -5.30 0.46
C ILE A 8 8.23 -4.56 1.62
N SER A 9 6.96 -4.87 1.88
CA SER A 9 6.22 -4.26 2.99
C SER A 9 6.59 -4.90 4.33
N THR A 10 6.63 -4.07 5.37
CA THR A 10 6.84 -4.56 6.74
C THR A 10 5.72 -5.46 7.25
N CYS A 11 4.59 -5.56 6.54
CA CYS A 11 3.51 -6.50 6.88
C CYS A 11 3.93 -7.96 6.86
N VAL A 12 4.98 -8.31 6.09
CA VAL A 12 5.56 -9.66 6.02
C VAL A 12 6.00 -10.17 7.40
N PHE A 13 6.33 -9.28 8.32
CA PHE A 13 6.77 -9.61 9.69
C PHE A 13 5.63 -9.76 10.70
N GLY A 14 4.39 -9.66 10.25
CA GLY A 14 3.19 -9.89 11.07
C GLY A 14 2.80 -8.74 12.00
N ARG A 15 1.49 -8.63 12.22
CA ARG A 15 0.86 -7.51 12.94
C ARG A 15 0.99 -7.58 14.49
N GLU A 16 1.37 -8.70 15.06
CA GLU A 16 1.09 -8.97 16.49
C GLU A 16 2.25 -8.68 17.45
N ARG A 17 3.44 -8.40 16.95
CA ARG A 17 4.55 -8.03 17.83
C ARG A 17 4.95 -6.62 17.52
N GLY A 18 4.92 -5.78 18.56
CA GLY A 18 5.30 -4.38 18.43
C GLY A 18 6.55 -4.23 17.56
N ALA A 19 6.34 -3.88 16.31
CA ALA A 19 7.34 -3.88 15.23
C ALA A 19 8.62 -3.10 15.60
N GLY A 20 8.53 -2.21 16.58
CA GLY A 20 9.62 -1.37 17.00
C GLY A 20 10.80 -2.07 17.68
N ALA A 21 10.56 -3.20 18.35
CA ALA A 21 11.66 -3.94 19.02
C ALA A 21 12.43 -4.84 18.02
N MET A 22 11.80 -5.20 16.90
CA MET A 22 12.36 -6.11 15.89
C MET A 22 12.80 -5.40 14.61
N LEU A 23 12.64 -4.08 14.53
CA LEU A 23 12.90 -3.33 13.31
C LEU A 23 14.37 -3.39 12.86
N PRO A 24 15.39 -3.29 13.74
CA PRO A 24 16.79 -3.46 13.33
C PRO A 24 17.05 -4.82 12.69
N ASP A 25 16.60 -5.90 13.32
CA ASP A 25 16.76 -7.26 12.80
C ASP A 25 16.03 -7.45 11.48
N PHE A 26 14.85 -6.83 11.35
CA PHE A 26 14.09 -6.80 10.12
C PHE A 26 14.86 -6.14 8.99
N MET A 27 15.43 -4.97 9.24
CA MET A 27 16.17 -4.20 8.25
C MET A 27 17.39 -4.97 7.76
N GLU A 28 18.14 -5.58 8.70
CA GLU A 28 19.29 -6.41 8.40
C GLU A 28 18.89 -7.60 7.53
N LEU A 29 17.86 -8.33 7.93
CA LEU A 29 17.34 -9.50 7.21
C LEU A 29 16.87 -9.14 5.79
N THR A 30 16.18 -7.99 5.64
CA THR A 30 15.68 -7.51 4.35
C THR A 30 16.83 -7.14 3.41
N LEU A 31 17.85 -6.46 3.91
CA LEU A 31 19.06 -6.11 3.15
C LEU A 31 19.86 -7.35 2.78
N GLU A 32 20.04 -8.30 3.72
CA GLU A 32 20.74 -9.57 3.48
C GLU A 32 20.01 -10.42 2.42
N ALA A 33 18.67 -10.38 2.42
CA ALA A 33 17.86 -10.99 1.36
C ALA A 33 18.01 -10.28 -0.01
N GLY A 34 18.61 -9.09 -0.04
CA GLY A 34 18.92 -8.34 -1.27
C GLY A 34 17.85 -7.32 -1.69
N PHE A 35 16.87 -7.02 -0.83
CA PHE A 35 15.95 -5.92 -1.09
C PHE A 35 16.62 -4.58 -0.79
N GLN A 36 16.36 -3.58 -1.65
CA GLN A 36 16.89 -2.22 -1.51
C GLN A 36 15.84 -1.20 -1.10
N MET A 37 14.57 -1.61 -1.13
CA MET A 37 13.43 -0.76 -0.82
C MET A 37 12.45 -1.46 0.11
N ILE A 38 11.80 -0.65 0.97
CA ILE A 38 10.75 -1.15 1.86
C ILE A 38 9.55 -0.21 1.88
N GLU A 39 8.39 -0.77 2.20
CA GLU A 39 7.23 -0.04 2.65
C GLU A 39 7.06 -0.19 4.16
N ILE A 40 6.77 0.92 4.83
CA ILE A 40 6.39 0.90 6.25
C ILE A 40 4.88 0.73 6.34
N SER A 41 4.38 -0.50 6.63
CA SER A 41 2.95 -0.80 6.63
C SER A 41 2.28 -0.77 8.01
N HIS A 42 3.06 -0.70 9.08
CA HIS A 42 2.52 -0.63 10.43
C HIS A 42 3.15 0.51 11.20
N PRO A 43 2.40 1.11 12.15
CA PRO A 43 2.98 2.08 13.06
C PRO A 43 4.22 1.47 13.73
N VAL A 44 5.37 1.89 13.26
CA VAL A 44 6.60 1.64 13.98
C VAL A 44 6.56 2.58 15.18
N PRO A 45 6.83 2.10 16.41
CA PRO A 45 6.92 3.02 17.54
C PRO A 45 7.83 4.18 17.18
N GLU A 46 7.34 5.39 17.30
CA GLU A 46 8.02 6.67 17.00
C GLU A 46 9.20 6.89 17.97
N LYS A 47 10.04 5.89 18.11
CA LYS A 47 11.22 6.03 18.92
C LYS A 47 12.39 6.41 18.03
N GLU A 48 13.17 7.35 18.47
CA GLU A 48 14.40 7.80 17.81
C GLU A 48 15.29 6.62 17.36
N SER A 49 15.28 5.52 18.13
CA SER A 49 16.00 4.28 17.79
C SER A 49 15.47 3.61 16.52
N SER A 50 14.15 3.64 16.25
CA SER A 50 13.56 3.05 15.06
C SER A 50 13.90 3.87 13.82
N MET A 51 13.79 5.19 13.93
CA MET A 51 14.18 6.11 12.85
C MET A 51 15.68 6.05 12.57
N ALA A 52 16.51 5.93 13.61
CA ALA A 52 17.94 5.73 13.46
C ALA A 52 18.26 4.41 12.72
N ALA A 53 17.52 3.32 12.97
CA ALA A 53 17.70 2.07 12.23
C ALA A 53 17.44 2.25 10.72
N PHE A 54 16.38 2.95 10.33
CA PHE A 54 16.13 3.26 8.92
C PHE A 54 17.25 4.10 8.31
N ARG A 55 17.65 5.19 8.96
CA ARG A 55 18.74 6.07 8.46
C ARG A 55 20.06 5.31 8.29
N ASN A 56 20.40 4.47 9.24
CA ASN A 56 21.69 3.78 9.28
C ASN A 56 21.74 2.53 8.36
N SER A 57 20.59 1.95 8.02
CA SER A 57 20.55 0.75 7.18
C SER A 57 20.90 1.00 5.72
N GLY A 58 20.69 2.23 5.23
CA GLY A 58 20.83 2.56 3.81
C GLY A 58 19.69 2.05 2.92
N ILE A 59 18.68 1.38 3.49
CA ILE A 59 17.49 0.95 2.74
C ILE A 59 16.62 2.15 2.39
N LYS A 60 16.08 2.17 1.18
CA LYS A 60 15.17 3.23 0.75
C LYS A 60 13.75 2.94 1.23
N VAL A 61 13.13 3.89 1.92
CA VAL A 61 11.68 3.83 2.16
C VAL A 61 10.98 4.25 0.87
N TRP A 62 10.24 3.31 0.27
CA TRP A 62 9.48 3.54 -0.97
C TRP A 62 8.13 4.18 -0.68
N SER A 63 7.40 3.62 0.29
CA SER A 63 6.05 4.06 0.66
C SER A 63 5.79 3.88 2.15
N ILE A 64 4.76 4.56 2.63
CA ILE A 64 4.27 4.45 4.00
C ILE A 64 2.79 4.14 3.92
N HIS A 65 2.35 3.11 4.62
CA HIS A 65 0.93 2.81 4.74
C HIS A 65 0.32 3.73 5.80
N GLY A 66 -0.75 4.42 5.44
CA GLY A 66 -1.47 5.32 6.32
C GLY A 66 -2.36 4.58 7.32
N ILE A 67 -2.93 5.34 8.24
CA ILE A 67 -3.74 4.81 9.33
C ILE A 67 -5.12 5.47 9.45
N MET A 68 -5.55 6.18 8.41
CA MET A 68 -6.85 6.85 8.43
C MET A 68 -7.99 5.82 8.50
N GLY A 69 -8.66 5.78 9.65
CA GLY A 69 -9.71 4.80 9.91
C GLY A 69 -11.12 5.30 9.57
N MET A 70 -12.12 4.49 9.90
CA MET A 70 -13.53 4.72 9.60
C MET A 70 -14.09 6.06 10.15
N GLY A 71 -13.42 6.70 11.11
CA GLY A 71 -13.76 8.05 11.56
C GLY A 71 -13.75 9.09 10.42
N ALA A 72 -12.96 8.86 9.36
CA ALA A 72 -12.88 9.76 8.21
C ALA A 72 -14.17 9.84 7.37
N ILE A 73 -15.08 8.91 7.54
CA ILE A 73 -16.40 8.90 6.87
C ILE A 73 -17.56 9.18 7.84
N SER A 74 -17.27 9.62 9.05
CA SER A 74 -18.30 9.96 10.06
C SER A 74 -19.13 11.17 9.60
N PRO A 75 -20.45 11.19 9.88
CA PRO A 75 -21.25 12.40 9.73
C PRO A 75 -20.81 13.51 10.72
N ASP A 76 -20.18 13.15 11.83
CA ASP A 76 -19.62 14.09 12.79
C ASP A 76 -18.27 14.63 12.30
N GLU A 77 -18.20 15.92 12.03
CA GLU A 77 -16.98 16.59 11.58
C GLU A 77 -15.84 16.46 12.58
N SER A 78 -16.13 16.51 13.89
CA SER A 78 -15.10 16.36 14.94
C SER A 78 -14.43 14.97 14.88
N GLU A 79 -15.19 13.92 14.55
CA GLU A 79 -14.64 12.58 14.37
C GLU A 79 -13.78 12.50 13.09
N ARG A 80 -14.22 13.15 12.01
CA ARG A 80 -13.41 13.24 10.78
C ARG A 80 -12.10 13.97 11.03
N ASP A 81 -12.13 15.11 11.71
CA ASP A 81 -10.93 15.89 12.04
C ASP A 81 -9.95 15.09 12.91
N LYS A 82 -10.44 14.30 13.86
CA LYS A 82 -9.60 13.41 14.67
C LYS A 82 -8.94 12.33 13.81
N ALA A 83 -9.67 11.72 12.88
CA ALA A 83 -9.12 10.72 11.97
C ALA A 83 -8.04 11.32 11.05
N VAL A 84 -8.30 12.49 10.48
CA VAL A 84 -7.33 13.23 9.66
C VAL A 84 -6.09 13.61 10.45
N GLU A 85 -6.26 14.12 11.67
CA GLU A 85 -5.13 14.50 12.52
C GLU A 85 -4.28 13.31 12.94
N ALA A 86 -4.89 12.15 13.22
CA ALA A 86 -4.19 10.91 13.51
C ALA A 86 -3.36 10.45 12.30
N ALA A 87 -3.94 10.45 11.10
CA ALA A 87 -3.25 10.10 9.86
C ALA A 87 -2.09 11.07 9.57
N TYR A 88 -2.32 12.35 9.73
CA TYR A 88 -1.27 13.37 9.56
C TYR A 88 -0.10 13.18 10.52
N ARG A 89 -0.37 12.98 11.82
CA ARG A 89 0.70 12.76 12.82
C ARG A 89 1.51 11.52 12.52
N HIS A 90 0.85 10.46 12.07
CA HIS A 90 1.53 9.26 11.63
C HIS A 90 2.48 9.56 10.46
N ALA A 91 2.00 10.20 9.41
CA ALA A 91 2.81 10.59 8.26
C ALA A 91 3.94 11.56 8.65
N ALA A 92 3.65 12.56 9.48
CA ALA A 92 4.64 13.54 9.92
C ALA A 92 5.81 12.90 10.68
N GLY A 93 5.56 11.78 11.38
CA GLY A 93 6.62 11.01 12.04
C GLY A 93 7.64 10.40 11.07
N TYR A 94 7.30 10.30 9.78
CA TYR A 94 8.16 9.76 8.71
C TYR A 94 8.54 10.79 7.64
N ALA A 95 8.33 12.07 7.89
CA ALA A 95 8.51 13.14 6.89
C ALA A 95 9.94 13.21 6.30
N GLU A 96 10.94 12.71 7.01
CA GLU A 96 12.31 12.63 6.50
C GLU A 96 12.48 11.68 5.29
N PHE A 97 11.55 10.77 5.06
CA PHE A 97 11.56 9.85 3.92
C PHE A 97 10.82 10.40 2.69
N ALA A 98 10.11 11.51 2.82
CA ALA A 98 9.50 12.17 1.67
C ALA A 98 10.58 12.74 0.71
N PRO A 99 10.32 12.78 -0.61
CA PRO A 99 9.05 12.46 -1.25
C PRO A 99 8.85 10.96 -1.46
N CYS A 100 7.72 10.45 -0.99
CA CYS A 100 7.31 9.06 -1.21
C CYS A 100 5.77 8.94 -1.17
N PRO A 101 5.18 7.85 -1.70
CA PRO A 101 3.77 7.56 -1.52
C PRO A 101 3.39 7.38 -0.05
N ILE A 102 2.25 7.93 0.35
CA ILE A 102 1.53 7.54 1.54
C ILE A 102 0.19 6.94 1.14
N VAL A 103 -0.10 5.74 1.63
CA VAL A 103 -1.22 4.92 1.16
C VAL A 103 -2.36 4.95 2.17
N GLU A 104 -3.54 5.39 1.76
CA GLU A 104 -4.75 5.35 2.56
C GLU A 104 -5.81 4.52 1.85
N HIS A 105 -6.49 3.65 2.59
CA HIS A 105 -7.56 2.83 2.02
C HIS A 105 -8.73 3.68 1.53
N TYR A 106 -9.35 3.28 0.42
CA TYR A 106 -10.63 3.83 0.02
C TYR A 106 -11.73 3.37 0.98
N LEU A 107 -12.31 4.31 1.71
CA LEU A 107 -13.26 4.01 2.80
C LEU A 107 -14.73 4.08 2.39
N ASP A 108 -15.06 4.73 1.27
CA ASP A 108 -16.45 4.77 0.80
C ASP A 108 -16.90 3.40 0.30
N ARG A 109 -17.52 2.65 1.20
CA ARG A 109 -18.07 1.31 0.97
C ARG A 109 -19.59 1.29 1.07
N HIS A 110 -20.22 2.46 1.11
CA HIS A 110 -21.64 2.61 1.30
C HIS A 110 -22.31 3.22 0.07
N GLN A 111 -23.60 2.94 -0.11
CA GLN A 111 -24.41 3.55 -1.18
C GLN A 111 -24.86 4.98 -0.86
N ASP A 112 -24.58 5.48 0.34
CA ASP A 112 -24.95 6.82 0.76
C ASP A 112 -23.95 7.85 0.20
N ARG A 113 -24.42 8.69 -0.72
CA ARG A 113 -23.62 9.77 -1.32
C ARG A 113 -22.97 10.68 -0.28
N ARG A 114 -23.60 10.88 0.87
CA ARG A 114 -23.05 11.71 1.96
C ARG A 114 -21.75 11.12 2.51
N VAL A 115 -21.60 9.80 2.50
CA VAL A 115 -20.37 9.13 2.94
C VAL A 115 -19.22 9.47 1.98
N ALA A 116 -19.48 9.48 0.68
CA ALA A 116 -18.48 9.91 -0.31
C ALA A 116 -18.06 11.37 -0.10
N ASP A 117 -19.03 12.26 0.20
CA ASP A 117 -18.75 13.68 0.48
C ASP A 117 -17.93 13.84 1.77
N TYR A 118 -18.24 13.09 2.82
CA TYR A 118 -17.47 13.10 4.08
C TYR A 118 -16.05 12.59 3.88
N TYR A 119 -15.91 11.51 3.12
CA TYR A 119 -14.58 10.98 2.79
C TYR A 119 -13.78 11.96 1.96
N LYS A 120 -14.40 12.60 0.98
CA LYS A 120 -13.76 13.63 0.15
C LYS A 120 -13.25 14.81 0.99
N ASP A 121 -14.07 15.33 1.91
CA ASP A 121 -13.67 16.37 2.87
C ASP A 121 -12.44 15.95 3.69
N SER A 122 -12.44 14.71 4.20
CA SER A 122 -11.32 14.17 4.97
C SER A 122 -10.03 14.04 4.15
N ILE A 123 -10.14 13.58 2.89
CA ILE A 123 -8.98 13.49 1.98
C ILE A 123 -8.45 14.88 1.62
N GLU A 124 -9.30 15.87 1.36
CA GLU A 124 -8.89 17.25 1.09
C GLU A 124 -8.15 17.87 2.29
N LYS A 125 -8.68 17.66 3.51
CA LYS A 125 -8.04 18.10 4.75
C LYS A 125 -6.69 17.40 4.97
N LEU A 126 -6.61 16.08 4.77
CA LEU A 126 -5.37 15.32 4.90
C LEU A 126 -4.34 15.77 3.86
N TYR A 127 -4.75 15.87 2.59
CA TYR A 127 -3.89 16.32 1.51
C TYR A 127 -3.28 17.69 1.79
N SER A 128 -4.06 18.64 2.29
CA SER A 128 -3.57 19.97 2.62
C SER A 128 -2.44 20.00 3.66
N LYS A 129 -2.41 18.98 4.53
CA LYS A 129 -1.37 18.79 5.54
C LYS A 129 -0.16 18.00 5.02
N LEU A 130 -0.37 17.05 4.10
CA LEU A 130 0.67 16.16 3.57
C LEU A 130 1.47 16.77 2.42
N SER A 131 0.81 17.55 1.55
CA SER A 131 1.45 18.16 0.37
C SER A 131 2.66 19.05 0.73
N PRO A 132 2.63 19.89 1.79
CA PRO A 132 3.80 20.65 2.22
C PRO A 132 4.98 19.80 2.69
N LEU A 133 4.74 18.54 3.08
CA LEU A 133 5.77 17.58 3.47
C LEU A 133 6.36 16.83 2.26
N GLY A 134 5.77 17.00 1.07
CA GLY A 134 6.23 16.37 -0.17
C GLY A 134 5.68 14.97 -0.41
N TYR A 135 4.66 14.53 0.34
CA TYR A 135 4.03 13.24 0.12
C TYR A 135 3.16 13.20 -1.14
N ILE A 136 3.13 12.02 -1.77
CA ILE A 136 2.13 11.65 -2.78
C ILE A 136 1.03 10.87 -2.07
N LEU A 137 -0.17 11.43 -1.96
CA LEU A 137 -1.30 10.74 -1.32
C LEU A 137 -1.89 9.70 -2.27
N CYS A 138 -1.76 8.42 -1.94
CA CYS A 138 -2.26 7.33 -2.76
C CYS A 138 -3.50 6.69 -2.11
N ILE A 139 -4.61 6.67 -2.82
CA ILE A 139 -5.86 6.05 -2.39
C ILE A 139 -5.88 4.61 -2.90
N GLU A 140 -5.96 3.67 -1.98
CA GLU A 140 -5.85 2.25 -2.28
C GLU A 140 -7.20 1.61 -2.62
N THR A 141 -7.20 0.72 -3.62
CA THR A 141 -8.32 -0.17 -3.92
C THR A 141 -8.62 -1.05 -2.71
N ALA A 142 -9.89 -1.14 -2.32
CA ALA A 142 -10.29 -1.87 -1.13
C ALA A 142 -10.66 -3.33 -1.45
N PRO A 143 -10.45 -4.29 -0.52
CA PRO A 143 -10.81 -5.69 -0.74
C PRO A 143 -12.33 -5.87 -0.75
N TYR A 144 -12.80 -6.85 -1.52
CA TYR A 144 -14.21 -7.23 -1.58
C TYR A 144 -14.64 -7.99 -0.33
N LYS A 145 -15.73 -7.51 0.29
CA LYS A 145 -16.34 -8.14 1.46
C LYS A 145 -17.85 -8.35 1.23
N PRO A 146 -18.26 -9.34 0.44
CA PRO A 146 -19.66 -9.48 -0.02
C PRO A 146 -20.69 -9.63 1.09
N LYS A 147 -20.28 -10.10 2.28
CA LYS A 147 -21.16 -10.28 3.44
C LYS A 147 -21.37 -8.99 4.25
N GLU A 148 -20.47 -8.02 4.13
CA GLU A 148 -20.47 -6.81 4.94
C GLU A 148 -21.03 -5.60 4.18
N TYR A 149 -20.97 -5.62 2.84
CA TYR A 149 -21.30 -4.46 2.02
C TYR A 149 -22.17 -4.86 0.82
N ASN A 150 -23.24 -4.11 0.60
CA ASN A 150 -24.13 -4.30 -0.54
C ASN A 150 -23.54 -3.81 -1.86
N ARG A 151 -22.48 -3.03 -1.80
CA ARG A 151 -21.79 -2.44 -2.94
C ARG A 151 -20.30 -2.46 -2.71
N HIS A 152 -19.57 -2.64 -3.80
CA HIS A 152 -18.13 -2.59 -3.84
C HIS A 152 -17.69 -1.46 -4.78
N PRO A 153 -16.90 -0.48 -4.33
CA PRO A 153 -16.32 0.51 -5.21
C PRO A 153 -15.32 -0.18 -6.15
N ASN A 154 -15.49 0.03 -7.44
CA ASN A 154 -14.59 -0.50 -8.46
C ASN A 154 -13.53 0.54 -8.84
N SER A 155 -12.55 0.11 -9.64
CA SER A 155 -11.45 0.98 -10.08
C SER A 155 -11.94 2.20 -10.85
N VAL A 156 -13.09 2.14 -11.55
CA VAL A 156 -13.67 3.30 -12.25
C VAL A 156 -14.08 4.36 -11.23
N GLU A 157 -14.82 3.98 -10.21
CA GLU A 157 -15.33 4.90 -9.19
C GLU A 157 -14.18 5.53 -8.39
N ILE A 158 -13.18 4.74 -8.02
CA ILE A 158 -12.00 5.25 -7.30
C ILE A 158 -11.18 6.19 -8.20
N ALA A 159 -11.03 5.86 -9.48
CA ALA A 159 -10.36 6.73 -10.45
C ALA A 159 -11.09 8.06 -10.65
N GLU A 160 -12.44 8.03 -10.74
CA GLU A 160 -13.27 9.23 -10.81
C GLU A 160 -13.16 10.08 -9.54
N PHE A 161 -13.18 9.44 -8.39
CA PHE A 161 -12.97 10.08 -7.09
C PHE A 161 -11.63 10.80 -7.04
N ILE A 162 -10.52 10.14 -7.41
CA ILE A 162 -9.19 10.74 -7.45
C ILE A 162 -9.13 11.91 -8.44
N ARG A 163 -9.65 11.74 -9.66
CA ARG A 163 -9.69 12.81 -10.67
C ARG A 163 -10.47 14.04 -10.21
N SER A 164 -11.47 13.85 -9.33
CA SER A 164 -12.31 14.96 -8.82
C SER A 164 -11.53 15.98 -7.98
N PHE A 165 -10.34 15.63 -7.48
CA PHE A 165 -9.48 16.56 -6.74
C PHE A 165 -8.66 17.48 -7.64
N GLN A 166 -8.44 17.11 -8.91
CA GLN A 166 -7.61 17.88 -9.86
C GLN A 166 -6.21 18.17 -9.32
N LYS A 167 -5.59 17.15 -8.68
CA LYS A 167 -4.25 17.20 -8.09
C LYS A 167 -3.39 16.08 -8.64
N ASP A 168 -2.17 16.39 -9.08
CA ASP A 168 -1.24 15.41 -9.66
C ASP A 168 -0.60 14.49 -8.62
N ASP A 169 -0.58 14.91 -7.38
CA ASP A 169 -0.03 14.21 -6.21
C ASP A 169 -1.09 13.54 -5.32
N ILE A 170 -2.35 13.50 -5.77
CA ILE A 170 -3.36 12.53 -5.30
C ILE A 170 -3.46 11.44 -6.36
N ARG A 171 -3.04 10.23 -6.03
CA ARG A 171 -2.91 9.11 -6.94
C ARG A 171 -3.60 7.87 -6.42
N MET A 172 -3.48 6.77 -7.13
CA MET A 172 -4.04 5.48 -6.74
C MET A 172 -2.93 4.52 -6.32
N THR A 173 -3.16 3.76 -5.27
CA THR A 173 -2.52 2.47 -5.05
C THR A 173 -3.41 1.38 -5.62
N VAL A 174 -2.92 0.63 -6.60
CA VAL A 174 -3.60 -0.57 -7.09
C VAL A 174 -3.08 -1.76 -6.31
N ASP A 175 -3.91 -2.32 -5.44
CA ASP A 175 -3.65 -3.63 -4.87
C ASP A 175 -4.23 -4.70 -5.81
N ILE A 176 -3.34 -5.48 -6.43
CA ILE A 176 -3.74 -6.52 -7.39
C ILE A 176 -4.49 -7.68 -6.73
N ASN A 177 -4.22 -7.95 -5.43
CA ASN A 177 -4.96 -8.93 -4.65
C ASN A 177 -6.42 -8.49 -4.46
N HIS A 178 -6.64 -7.24 -4.06
CA HIS A 178 -7.97 -6.68 -3.87
C HIS A 178 -8.75 -6.66 -5.19
N SER A 179 -8.14 -6.15 -6.25
CA SER A 179 -8.79 -6.04 -7.56
C SER A 179 -9.09 -7.41 -8.18
N ASN A 180 -8.23 -8.43 -8.00
CA ASN A 180 -8.47 -9.77 -8.53
C ASN A 180 -9.74 -10.45 -8.01
N LEU A 181 -10.31 -9.98 -6.90
CA LEU A 181 -11.49 -10.60 -6.30
C LEU A 181 -12.78 -10.32 -7.10
N TYR A 182 -12.82 -9.30 -7.94
CA TYR A 182 -14.04 -8.84 -8.61
C TYR A 182 -13.83 -8.03 -9.87
N GLU A 183 -12.59 -7.75 -10.24
CA GLU A 183 -12.24 -7.00 -11.45
C GLU A 183 -11.28 -7.80 -12.35
N ASN A 184 -11.27 -7.41 -13.62
CA ASN A 184 -10.22 -7.86 -14.54
C ASN A 184 -9.00 -6.94 -14.41
N LEU A 185 -7.85 -7.47 -14.02
CA LEU A 185 -6.63 -6.70 -13.74
C LEU A 185 -6.11 -5.91 -14.95
N LEU A 186 -6.31 -6.41 -16.17
CA LEU A 186 -5.93 -5.69 -17.39
C LEU A 186 -6.84 -4.48 -17.61
N ALA A 187 -8.13 -4.65 -17.40
CA ALA A 187 -9.08 -3.54 -17.46
C ALA A 187 -8.80 -2.51 -16.35
N THR A 188 -8.48 -2.98 -15.13
CA THR A 188 -8.05 -2.10 -14.03
C THR A 188 -6.84 -1.26 -14.44
N ALA A 189 -5.82 -1.86 -15.05
CA ALA A 189 -4.65 -1.13 -15.51
C ALA A 189 -4.99 -0.05 -16.56
N ASP A 190 -5.91 -0.33 -17.47
CA ASP A 190 -6.36 0.66 -18.48
C ASP A 190 -7.17 1.81 -17.85
N ILE A 191 -8.07 1.49 -16.92
CA ILE A 191 -8.91 2.47 -16.20
C ILE A 191 -8.04 3.44 -15.37
N THR A 192 -6.98 2.92 -14.76
CA THR A 192 -6.10 3.66 -13.86
C THR A 192 -4.91 4.33 -14.56
N ARG A 193 -4.90 4.32 -15.90
CA ARG A 193 -3.84 4.92 -16.74
C ARG A 193 -3.44 6.32 -16.25
N GLY A 194 -2.15 6.46 -15.94
CA GLY A 194 -1.56 7.72 -15.48
C GLY A 194 -1.87 8.12 -14.04
N LEU A 195 -2.73 7.36 -13.33
CA LEU A 195 -3.11 7.67 -11.95
C LEU A 195 -2.28 6.89 -10.91
N VAL A 196 -1.67 5.76 -11.29
CA VAL A 196 -1.03 4.86 -10.33
C VAL A 196 0.24 5.48 -9.76
N GLY A 197 0.28 5.67 -8.45
CA GLY A 197 1.44 6.16 -7.70
C GLY A 197 2.14 5.06 -6.91
N ASN A 198 1.41 4.02 -6.53
CA ASN A 198 1.92 2.83 -5.85
C ASN A 198 1.15 1.58 -6.29
N ILE A 199 1.71 0.41 -6.05
CA ILE A 199 1.03 -0.88 -6.22
C ILE A 199 1.31 -1.74 -5.01
N HIS A 200 0.32 -2.57 -4.63
CA HIS A 200 0.53 -3.67 -3.69
C HIS A 200 0.40 -5.00 -4.42
N VAL A 201 1.37 -5.87 -4.17
CA VAL A 201 1.47 -7.17 -4.86
C VAL A 201 1.51 -8.29 -3.86
N SER A 202 0.46 -9.07 -3.85
CA SER A 202 0.34 -10.37 -3.21
C SER A 202 -0.58 -11.26 -4.05
N ASN A 203 -0.81 -12.48 -3.63
CA ASN A 203 -1.64 -13.41 -4.37
C ASN A 203 -2.85 -13.87 -3.55
N ASN A 204 -3.85 -14.43 -4.21
CA ASN A 204 -5.02 -15.08 -3.61
C ASN A 204 -5.55 -16.18 -4.53
N TYR A 205 -6.58 -16.91 -4.08
CA TYR A 205 -7.25 -17.92 -4.87
C TYR A 205 -8.53 -17.42 -5.58
N GLY A 206 -8.76 -16.09 -5.61
CA GLY A 206 -9.92 -15.50 -6.27
C GLY A 206 -11.21 -15.50 -5.45
N GLU A 207 -11.19 -15.98 -4.20
CA GLU A 207 -12.39 -16.12 -3.36
C GLU A 207 -12.47 -15.05 -2.24
N ARG A 208 -11.34 -14.62 -1.73
CA ARG A 208 -11.21 -13.66 -0.63
C ARG A 208 -9.81 -13.06 -0.59
N GLU A 209 -9.67 -11.97 0.11
CA GLU A 209 -8.37 -11.38 0.45
C GLU A 209 -7.53 -12.36 1.29
N GLN A 210 -6.32 -12.66 0.83
CA GLN A 210 -5.45 -13.65 1.48
C GLN A 210 -4.01 -13.19 1.67
N HIS A 211 -3.53 -12.20 0.94
CA HIS A 211 -2.14 -11.72 0.94
C HIS A 211 -1.12 -12.87 0.91
N LEU A 212 -1.33 -13.84 0.00
CA LEU A 212 -0.41 -14.97 -0.15
C LEU A 212 0.92 -14.53 -0.80
N PRO A 213 2.00 -15.29 -0.58
CA PRO A 213 3.23 -15.08 -1.31
C PRO A 213 3.01 -15.08 -2.84
N PRO A 214 3.83 -14.34 -3.61
CA PRO A 214 3.64 -14.19 -5.05
C PRO A 214 3.62 -15.49 -5.86
N ASP A 215 4.29 -16.53 -5.38
CA ASP A 215 4.36 -17.87 -6.01
C ASP A 215 3.16 -18.77 -5.68
N THR A 216 2.21 -18.28 -4.88
CA THR A 216 1.08 -19.06 -4.36
C THR A 216 -0.23 -18.36 -4.69
N GLY A 217 -1.12 -19.00 -5.46
CA GLY A 217 -2.43 -18.44 -5.82
C GLY A 217 -2.70 -18.47 -7.32
N VAL A 218 -3.65 -17.65 -7.78
CA VAL A 218 -4.14 -17.67 -9.17
C VAL A 218 -3.88 -16.39 -9.96
N ILE A 219 -3.31 -15.36 -9.34
CA ILE A 219 -3.04 -14.08 -10.01
C ILE A 219 -1.84 -14.22 -10.94
N ASP A 220 -2.01 -13.88 -12.21
CA ASP A 220 -0.89 -13.65 -13.13
C ASP A 220 -0.24 -12.28 -12.82
N ILE A 221 0.66 -12.31 -11.82
CA ILE A 221 1.35 -11.11 -11.34
C ILE A 221 2.16 -10.46 -12.47
N LYS A 222 2.80 -11.25 -13.33
CA LYS A 222 3.59 -10.72 -14.44
C LYS A 222 2.72 -9.91 -15.38
N GLN A 223 1.63 -10.51 -15.83
CA GLN A 223 0.70 -9.85 -16.75
C GLN A 223 0.11 -8.57 -16.15
N ALA A 224 -0.32 -8.62 -14.87
CA ALA A 224 -0.86 -7.45 -14.17
C ALA A 224 0.18 -6.33 -14.03
N PHE A 225 1.42 -6.66 -13.64
CA PHE A 225 2.49 -5.68 -13.48
C PHE A 225 2.90 -5.06 -14.81
N GLU A 226 3.05 -5.86 -15.87
CA GLU A 226 3.36 -5.38 -17.22
C GLU A 226 2.25 -4.45 -17.76
N ALA A 227 0.98 -4.77 -17.50
CA ALA A 227 -0.14 -3.91 -17.89
C ALA A 227 -0.12 -2.57 -17.15
N LEU A 228 0.13 -2.55 -15.83
CA LEU A 228 0.28 -1.31 -15.07
C LEU A 228 1.46 -0.48 -15.56
N ARG A 229 2.60 -1.12 -15.89
CA ARG A 229 3.76 -0.48 -16.50
C ARG A 229 3.44 0.15 -17.84
N ALA A 230 2.77 -0.58 -18.74
CA ALA A 230 2.35 -0.08 -20.04
C ALA A 230 1.40 1.12 -19.92
N ASN A 231 0.68 1.23 -18.79
CA ASN A 231 -0.24 2.32 -18.47
C ASN A 231 0.39 3.45 -17.63
N GLY A 232 1.72 3.49 -17.52
CA GLY A 232 2.45 4.63 -16.98
C GLY A 232 2.94 4.48 -15.54
N TYR A 233 2.76 3.33 -14.89
CA TYR A 233 3.39 3.10 -13.60
C TYR A 233 4.91 2.96 -13.73
N THR A 234 5.66 3.70 -12.92
CA THR A 234 7.13 3.74 -12.98
C THR A 234 7.82 3.32 -11.68
N GLY A 235 7.07 3.06 -10.62
CA GLY A 235 7.59 2.65 -9.32
C GLY A 235 8.05 1.19 -9.25
N PRO A 236 8.53 0.70 -8.12
CA PRO A 236 8.93 -0.69 -7.90
C PRO A 236 7.71 -1.62 -7.85
N CYS A 237 7.95 -2.93 -7.97
CA CYS A 237 6.98 -3.94 -7.58
C CYS A 237 6.99 -4.05 -6.04
N ASN A 238 5.97 -3.49 -5.38
CA ASN A 238 5.90 -3.44 -3.92
C ASN A 238 5.15 -4.66 -3.37
N LEU A 239 5.88 -5.55 -2.70
CA LEU A 239 5.36 -6.82 -2.21
C LEU A 239 4.70 -6.65 -0.85
N GLU A 240 3.39 -6.89 -0.79
CA GLU A 240 2.59 -6.83 0.44
C GLU A 240 1.91 -8.18 0.70
N PHE A 241 2.60 -9.11 1.32
CA PHE A 241 2.13 -10.46 1.57
C PHE A 241 2.45 -10.96 2.98
N ALA A 242 1.95 -12.14 3.33
CA ALA A 242 2.30 -12.84 4.56
C ALA A 242 2.56 -14.33 4.27
N PHE A 243 3.52 -14.93 4.96
CA PHE A 243 3.73 -16.38 4.85
C PHE A 243 2.62 -17.13 5.59
N PRO A 244 1.98 -18.13 4.94
CA PRO A 244 0.93 -18.93 5.57
C PRO A 244 1.40 -19.61 6.86
N GLY A 245 0.59 -19.51 7.92
CA GLY A 245 0.91 -20.09 9.22
C GLY A 245 2.01 -19.40 10.02
N GLN A 246 2.59 -18.31 9.49
CA GLN A 246 3.66 -17.56 10.16
C GLN A 246 3.21 -16.19 10.70
N LYS A 247 1.92 -16.04 10.94
CA LYS A 247 1.37 -14.80 11.49
C LYS A 247 2.10 -14.43 12.80
N GLY A 248 2.73 -13.26 12.83
CA GLY A 248 3.52 -12.80 13.99
C GLY A 248 4.89 -13.50 14.16
N ILE A 249 5.35 -14.26 13.17
CA ILE A 249 6.67 -14.92 13.17
C ILE A 249 7.56 -14.24 12.13
N THR A 250 8.76 -13.85 12.52
CA THR A 250 9.77 -13.33 11.60
C THR A 250 10.08 -14.36 10.52
N PRO A 251 9.99 -14.01 9.21
CA PRO A 251 10.36 -14.92 8.14
C PRO A 251 11.86 -15.26 8.24
N ARG A 252 12.23 -16.42 7.70
CA ARG A 252 13.63 -16.79 7.58
C ARG A 252 14.25 -16.12 6.37
N LEU A 253 15.54 -15.89 6.43
CA LEU A 253 16.31 -15.29 5.32
C LEU A 253 16.08 -16.04 4.00
N GLU A 254 16.13 -17.37 4.03
CA GLU A 254 15.95 -18.19 2.83
C GLU A 254 14.59 -17.95 2.16
N GLN A 255 13.52 -17.77 2.94
CA GLN A 255 12.18 -17.49 2.42
C GLN A 255 12.12 -16.14 1.69
N LEU A 256 12.76 -15.12 2.23
CA LEU A 256 12.84 -13.80 1.60
C LEU A 256 13.68 -13.83 0.33
N VAL A 257 14.80 -14.56 0.35
CA VAL A 257 15.67 -14.76 -0.82
C VAL A 257 14.93 -15.52 -1.93
N GLU A 258 14.17 -16.55 -1.58
CA GLU A 258 13.38 -17.33 -2.54
C GLU A 258 12.31 -16.48 -3.20
N VAL A 259 11.54 -15.71 -2.43
CA VAL A 259 10.53 -14.78 -2.97
C VAL A 259 11.17 -13.73 -3.88
N ARG A 260 12.27 -13.13 -3.44
CA ARG A 260 12.99 -12.14 -4.27
C ARG A 260 13.43 -12.74 -5.61
N ARG A 261 14.11 -13.89 -5.58
CA ARG A 261 14.58 -14.57 -6.79
C ARG A 261 13.42 -14.99 -7.70
N TYR A 262 12.34 -15.49 -7.11
CA TYR A 262 11.14 -15.82 -7.88
C TYR A 262 10.61 -14.59 -8.63
N MET A 263 10.46 -13.46 -7.95
CA MET A 263 9.96 -12.22 -8.55
C MET A 263 10.91 -11.63 -9.59
N GLU A 264 12.21 -11.64 -9.34
CA GLU A 264 13.20 -11.17 -10.32
C GLU A 264 13.20 -12.02 -11.59
N LYS A 265 13.10 -13.33 -11.44
CA LYS A 265 12.96 -14.26 -12.57
C LYS A 265 11.64 -14.05 -13.30
N LEU A 266 10.52 -13.90 -12.56
CA LEU A 266 9.20 -13.72 -13.13
C LEU A 266 9.10 -12.44 -13.96
N LEU A 267 9.57 -11.31 -13.41
CA LEU A 267 9.38 -10.00 -14.00
C LEU A 267 10.48 -9.60 -14.99
N TRP A 268 11.73 -10.02 -14.76
CA TRP A 268 12.88 -9.49 -15.51
C TRP A 268 13.85 -10.55 -16.06
N ASN A 269 13.56 -11.84 -15.87
CA ASN A 269 14.42 -12.96 -16.27
C ASN A 269 15.85 -12.87 -15.69
N ARG A 270 15.99 -12.43 -14.45
CA ARG A 270 17.27 -12.33 -13.73
C ARG A 270 17.49 -13.46 -12.75
#